data_6ea462dba01a451c93ca4a790da053d0
#
_entry.id   6ea462dba01a451c93ca4a790da053d0
#
_cell.length_a   1.000
_cell.length_b   1.000
_cell.length_c   1.000
_cell.angle_alpha   90.00
_cell.angle_beta   90.00
_cell.angle_gamma   90.00
#
_symmetry.space_group_name_H-M   'P 1'
#
loop_
_entity.id
_entity.type
_entity.pdbx_description
1 polymer ?
#
loop_
_entity_poly.entity_id
_entity_poly.type
_entity_poly.pdbx_seq_one_letter_code
_entity_poly.pdbx_strand_id
1 'polypeptide(L)'
;MIRAVLVAISIPIFTTQLEKSREGVDLANIRSCYAEATLAVLNGAGTNETSSITGGAITCTKDSTNNYVSTVTIADFSVEQHTANWVIDATDVAGVNCSGLNITNAKTYTLTFNFDANGKCTSITAA
;
A
#
# COMPACT_ATOMS: atom_id res chain seq x y z
N MET A 1 16.35 -34.73 -22.92
CA MET A 1 15.61 -34.02 -23.96
C MET A 1 14.24 -33.62 -23.47
N ILE A 2 13.45 -34.54 -22.98
CA ILE A 2 12.10 -34.25 -22.44
C ILE A 2 12.17 -33.28 -21.25
N ARG A 3 13.20 -33.34 -20.42
CA ARG A 3 13.38 -32.45 -19.25
C ARG A 3 13.50 -30.97 -19.62
N ALA A 4 14.21 -30.66 -20.69
CA ALA A 4 14.38 -29.28 -21.14
C ALA A 4 13.05 -28.65 -21.59
N VAL A 5 12.17 -29.43 -22.22
CA VAL A 5 10.84 -28.97 -22.64
C VAL A 5 9.95 -28.67 -21.43
N LEU A 6 9.97 -29.54 -20.42
CA LEU A 6 9.19 -29.33 -19.18
C LEU A 6 9.63 -28.09 -18.41
N VAL A 7 10.91 -27.84 -18.32
CA VAL A 7 11.45 -26.65 -17.65
C VAL A 7 11.03 -25.38 -18.39
N ALA A 8 11.09 -25.38 -19.71
CA ALA A 8 10.71 -24.23 -20.52
C ALA A 8 9.20 -23.90 -20.40
N ILE A 9 8.35 -24.90 -20.25
CA ILE A 9 6.90 -24.72 -20.07
C ILE A 9 6.59 -24.18 -18.67
N SER A 10 7.34 -24.59 -17.64
CA SER A 10 7.07 -24.24 -16.24
C SER A 10 7.42 -22.80 -15.90
N ILE A 11 8.48 -22.26 -16.48
CA ILE A 11 9.02 -20.93 -16.14
C ILE A 11 8.00 -19.81 -16.30
N PRO A 12 7.27 -19.65 -17.42
CA PRO A 12 6.31 -18.54 -17.58
C PRO A 12 5.18 -18.58 -16.55
N ILE A 13 4.66 -19.76 -16.24
CA ILE A 13 3.59 -19.94 -15.24
C ILE A 13 4.11 -19.54 -13.86
N PHE A 14 5.31 -19.95 -13.54
CA PHE A 14 5.94 -19.64 -12.25
C PHE A 14 6.14 -18.14 -12.07
N THR A 15 6.56 -17.43 -13.11
CA THR A 15 6.76 -15.98 -13.07
C THR A 15 5.45 -15.23 -12.79
N THR A 16 4.34 -15.64 -13.41
CA THR A 16 3.03 -15.06 -13.17
C THR A 16 2.58 -15.25 -11.72
N GLN A 17 2.78 -16.45 -11.17
CA GLN A 17 2.44 -16.73 -9.77
C GLN A 17 3.30 -15.92 -8.81
N LEU A 18 4.57 -15.70 -9.12
CA LEU A 18 5.44 -14.85 -8.32
C LEU A 18 4.95 -13.41 -8.29
N GLU A 19 4.53 -12.86 -9.43
CA GLU A 19 4.04 -11.49 -9.48
C GLU A 19 2.74 -11.33 -8.68
N LYS A 20 1.82 -12.29 -8.76
CA LYS A 20 0.61 -12.30 -7.93
C LYS A 20 0.95 -12.34 -6.44
N SER A 21 1.96 -13.14 -6.07
CA SER A 21 2.43 -13.23 -4.69
C SER A 21 3.00 -11.89 -4.21
N ARG A 22 3.78 -11.22 -5.04
CA ARG A 22 4.33 -9.89 -4.74
C ARG A 22 3.24 -8.84 -4.54
N GLU A 23 2.23 -8.85 -5.41
CA GLU A 23 1.06 -7.98 -5.28
C GLU A 23 0.30 -8.24 -4.00
N GLY A 24 0.16 -9.51 -3.63
CA GLY A 24 -0.48 -9.89 -2.37
C GLY A 24 0.28 -9.36 -1.15
N VAL A 25 1.60 -9.42 -1.17
CA VAL A 25 2.45 -8.85 -0.12
C VAL A 25 2.29 -7.34 -0.06
N ASP A 26 2.36 -6.67 -1.21
CA ASP A 26 2.22 -5.21 -1.26
C ASP A 26 0.86 -4.77 -0.73
N LEU A 27 -0.20 -5.46 -1.12
CA LEU A 27 -1.56 -5.15 -0.67
C LEU A 27 -1.72 -5.38 0.84
N ALA A 28 -1.13 -6.46 1.35
CA ALA A 28 -1.13 -6.74 2.79
C ALA A 28 -0.40 -5.65 3.57
N ASN A 29 0.71 -5.16 3.04
CA ASN A 29 1.48 -4.08 3.64
C ASN A 29 0.71 -2.75 3.60
N ILE A 30 -0.01 -2.46 2.51
CA ILE A 30 -0.87 -1.29 2.43
C ILE A 30 -1.99 -1.38 3.48
N ARG A 31 -2.60 -2.55 3.66
CA ARG A 31 -3.60 -2.77 4.71
C ARG A 31 -3.05 -2.54 6.10
N SER A 32 -1.82 -2.99 6.35
CA SER A 32 -1.15 -2.78 7.64
C SER A 32 -0.84 -1.30 7.86
N CYS A 33 -0.41 -0.60 6.81
CA CYS A 33 -0.21 0.85 6.87
C CYS A 33 -1.53 1.60 7.10
N TYR A 34 -2.62 1.12 6.50
CA TYR A 34 -3.95 1.67 6.76
C TYR A 34 -4.34 1.54 8.23
N ALA A 35 -4.04 0.40 8.85
CA ALA A 35 -4.30 0.21 10.29
C ALA A 35 -3.49 1.21 11.13
N GLU A 36 -2.24 1.45 10.80
CA GLU A 36 -1.42 2.46 11.45
C GLU A 36 -1.99 3.87 11.24
N ALA A 37 -2.44 4.17 10.01
CA ALA A 37 -3.05 5.46 9.70
C ALA A 37 -4.34 5.68 10.48
N THR A 38 -5.17 4.65 10.62
CA THR A 38 -6.40 4.72 11.41
C THR A 38 -6.09 5.00 12.89
N LEU A 39 -5.07 4.34 13.43
CA LEU A 39 -4.64 4.57 14.79
C LEU A 39 -4.15 6.02 14.98
N ALA A 40 -3.42 6.55 14.02
CA ALA A 40 -2.97 7.94 14.03
C ALA A 40 -4.14 8.93 14.02
N VAL A 41 -5.20 8.64 13.25
CA VAL A 41 -6.43 9.43 13.24
C VAL A 41 -7.08 9.45 14.61
N LEU A 42 -7.15 8.30 15.28
CA LEU A 42 -7.75 8.19 16.61
C LEU A 42 -6.93 8.93 17.68
N ASN A 43 -5.62 8.93 17.55
CA ASN A 43 -4.72 9.60 18.49
C ASN A 43 -4.62 11.11 18.26
N GLY A 44 -5.10 11.60 17.12
CA GLY A 44 -5.04 13.01 16.74
C GLY A 44 -3.71 13.40 16.10
N ALA A 45 -3.67 14.59 15.54
CA ALA A 45 -2.50 15.10 14.83
C ALA A 45 -1.35 15.42 15.81
N GLY A 46 -0.13 15.38 15.29
CA GLY A 46 1.07 15.77 16.03
C GLY A 46 1.87 14.61 16.58
N THR A 47 1.52 13.40 16.26
CA THR A 47 2.33 12.23 16.61
C THR A 47 3.49 12.09 15.64
N ASN A 48 4.71 12.16 16.14
CA ASN A 48 5.91 11.85 15.36
C ASN A 48 6.26 10.38 15.58
N GLU A 49 5.45 9.51 15.03
CA GLU A 49 5.66 8.07 15.16
C GLU A 49 6.37 7.53 13.92
N THR A 50 6.98 6.38 14.10
CA THR A 50 7.62 5.64 13.02
C THR A 50 6.77 4.41 12.69
N SER A 51 6.54 4.17 11.42
CA SER A 51 5.81 3.00 10.98
C SER A 51 6.57 1.72 11.31
N SER A 52 5.91 0.76 11.94
CA SER A 52 6.47 -0.56 12.17
C SER A 52 6.52 -1.39 10.89
N ILE A 53 5.80 -0.98 9.86
CA ILE A 53 5.75 -1.67 8.57
C ILE A 53 6.85 -1.17 7.63
N THR A 54 7.01 0.15 7.52
CA THR A 54 7.95 0.75 6.55
C THR A 54 9.25 1.25 7.18
N GLY A 55 9.25 1.52 8.48
CA GLY A 55 10.36 2.18 9.16
C GLY A 55 10.42 3.69 8.90
N GLY A 56 9.52 4.23 8.10
CA GLY A 56 9.47 5.65 7.80
C GLY A 56 8.55 6.43 8.73
N ALA A 57 8.58 7.75 8.60
CA ALA A 57 7.80 8.64 9.47
C ALA A 57 6.31 8.59 9.15
N ILE A 58 5.49 8.63 10.19
CA ILE A 58 4.05 8.81 10.09
C ILE A 58 3.74 10.27 10.38
N THR A 59 3.14 10.97 9.43
CA THR A 59 2.80 12.38 9.56
C THR A 59 1.28 12.58 9.43
N CYS A 60 0.70 13.29 10.39
CA CYS A 60 -0.72 13.59 10.40
C CYS A 60 -0.96 15.06 10.07
N THR A 61 -1.96 15.34 9.24
CA THR A 61 -2.38 16.69 8.91
C THR A 61 -3.84 16.87 9.29
N LYS A 62 -4.15 17.96 10.03
CA LYS A 62 -5.52 18.31 10.41
C LYS A 62 -6.17 19.18 9.36
N ASP A 63 -7.47 18.98 9.19
CA ASP A 63 -8.29 19.94 8.48
C ASP A 63 -8.41 21.22 9.33
N SER A 64 -8.01 22.35 8.75
CA SER A 64 -7.97 23.63 9.45
C SER A 64 -9.35 24.14 9.87
N THR A 65 -10.40 23.70 9.17
CA THR A 65 -11.78 24.20 9.40
C THR A 65 -12.51 23.37 10.47
N ASN A 66 -12.41 22.03 10.37
CA ASN A 66 -13.22 21.11 11.18
C ASN A 66 -12.42 20.40 12.28
N ASN A 67 -11.13 20.63 12.34
CA ASN A 67 -10.24 20.16 13.40
C ASN A 67 -10.20 18.62 13.57
N TYR A 68 -10.28 17.89 12.47
CA TYR A 68 -10.05 16.44 12.46
C TYR A 68 -8.81 16.12 11.63
N VAL A 69 -8.23 14.92 11.84
CA VAL A 69 -7.11 14.47 11.00
C VAL A 69 -7.65 14.09 9.63
N SER A 70 -7.30 14.87 8.62
CA SER A 70 -7.78 14.67 7.25
C SER A 70 -6.82 13.86 6.40
N THR A 71 -5.55 13.84 6.74
CA THR A 71 -4.52 13.17 5.93
C THR A 71 -3.47 12.55 6.83
N VAL A 72 -3.11 11.30 6.54
CA VAL A 72 -1.98 10.62 7.18
C VAL A 72 -1.05 10.14 6.08
N THR A 73 0.24 10.48 6.19
CA THR A 73 1.26 10.01 5.26
C THR A 73 2.20 9.06 5.99
N ILE A 74 2.58 7.98 5.31
CA ILE A 74 3.56 7.01 5.80
C ILE A 74 4.68 6.91 4.77
N ALA A 75 5.87 7.31 5.16
CA ALA A 75 7.04 7.35 4.28
C ALA A 75 7.72 5.98 4.16
N ASP A 76 8.58 5.86 3.16
CA ASP A 76 9.48 4.72 2.96
C ASP A 76 8.78 3.38 2.71
N PHE A 77 7.63 3.42 2.05
CA PHE A 77 6.94 2.20 1.65
C PHE A 77 7.70 1.52 0.50
N SER A 78 8.19 0.31 0.77
CA SER A 78 8.89 -0.52 -0.21
C SER A 78 7.93 -1.46 -0.90
N VAL A 79 8.10 -1.65 -2.20
CA VAL A 79 7.20 -2.42 -3.05
C VAL A 79 7.91 -3.68 -3.55
N GLU A 80 7.21 -4.80 -3.53
CA GLU A 80 7.73 -6.08 -4.00
C GLU A 80 7.37 -6.36 -5.47
N GLN A 81 6.23 -5.84 -5.96
CA GLN A 81 5.80 -6.11 -7.33
C GLN A 81 6.72 -5.46 -8.36
N HIS A 82 6.94 -6.18 -9.47
CA HIS A 82 7.82 -5.73 -10.54
C HIS A 82 7.11 -4.89 -11.60
N THR A 83 5.81 -5.06 -11.76
CA THR A 83 5.00 -4.32 -12.72
C THR A 83 3.95 -3.48 -12.01
N ALA A 84 3.63 -2.32 -12.57
CA ALA A 84 2.64 -1.42 -11.99
C ALA A 84 1.20 -1.90 -12.18
N ASN A 85 0.96 -2.71 -13.21
CA ASN A 85 -0.37 -3.23 -13.50
C ASN A 85 -0.70 -4.40 -12.57
N TRP A 86 -1.80 -4.27 -11.85
CA TRP A 86 -2.24 -5.31 -10.93
C TRP A 86 -2.84 -6.50 -11.70
N VAL A 87 -2.37 -7.70 -11.38
CA VAL A 87 -2.86 -8.95 -11.96
C VAL A 87 -3.99 -9.53 -11.11
N ILE A 88 -3.95 -9.32 -9.78
CA ILE A 88 -5.00 -9.78 -8.88
C ILE A 88 -6.21 -8.84 -8.95
N ASP A 89 -7.41 -9.40 -8.72
CA ASP A 89 -8.67 -8.63 -8.82
C ASP A 89 -9.05 -7.94 -7.51
N ALA A 90 -8.74 -8.53 -6.37
CA ALA A 90 -9.16 -8.02 -5.06
C ALA A 90 -8.13 -7.02 -4.53
N THR A 91 -8.23 -5.76 -4.94
CA THR A 91 -7.28 -4.70 -4.58
C THR A 91 -7.86 -3.66 -3.63
N ASP A 92 -8.99 -3.94 -2.99
CA ASP A 92 -9.62 -2.99 -2.07
C ASP A 92 -8.97 -3.00 -0.69
N VAL A 93 -8.74 -1.81 -0.14
CA VAL A 93 -8.29 -1.60 1.24
C VAL A 93 -9.30 -0.68 1.90
N ALA A 94 -9.99 -1.17 2.93
CA ALA A 94 -11.00 -0.41 3.66
C ALA A 94 -12.08 0.19 2.75
N GLY A 95 -12.47 -0.52 1.69
CA GLY A 95 -13.44 -0.05 0.71
C GLY A 95 -12.87 0.88 -0.35
N VAL A 96 -11.57 1.19 -0.31
CA VAL A 96 -10.90 2.02 -1.31
C VAL A 96 -10.23 1.11 -2.33
N ASN A 97 -10.53 1.31 -3.61
CA ASN A 97 -9.93 0.53 -4.69
C ASN A 97 -8.50 1.02 -4.95
N CYS A 98 -7.53 0.13 -4.76
CA CYS A 98 -6.10 0.44 -4.95
C CYS A 98 -5.56 0.02 -6.32
N SER A 99 -6.40 -0.45 -7.23
CA SER A 99 -5.94 -0.88 -8.56
C SER A 99 -5.31 0.24 -9.39
N GLY A 100 -5.59 1.49 -9.05
CA GLY A 100 -5.00 2.65 -9.71
C GLY A 100 -3.62 3.06 -9.21
N LEU A 101 -3.10 2.40 -8.18
CA LEU A 101 -1.75 2.69 -7.68
C LEU A 101 -0.71 2.11 -8.65
N ASN A 102 0.11 3.00 -9.22
CA ASN A 102 1.18 2.61 -10.14
C ASN A 102 2.49 2.48 -9.36
N ILE A 103 2.64 1.39 -8.64
CA ILE A 103 3.77 1.15 -7.75
C ILE A 103 4.59 -0.05 -8.21
N THR A 104 5.90 0.08 -8.17
CA THR A 104 6.83 -1.01 -8.50
C THR A 104 8.03 -0.97 -7.55
N ASN A 105 8.80 -2.04 -7.53
CA ASN A 105 10.00 -2.12 -6.71
C ASN A 105 11.16 -1.23 -7.19
N ALA A 106 10.90 -0.41 -8.23
CA ALA A 106 11.93 0.51 -8.75
C ALA A 106 12.24 1.67 -7.81
N LYS A 107 11.32 1.99 -6.89
CA LYS A 107 11.54 3.06 -5.91
C LYS A 107 10.69 2.82 -4.66
N THR A 108 10.96 3.61 -3.62
CA THR A 108 10.11 3.67 -2.43
C THR A 108 9.08 4.78 -2.59
N TYR A 109 7.97 4.64 -1.89
CA TYR A 109 6.84 5.57 -1.99
C TYR A 109 6.45 6.11 -0.63
N THR A 110 5.79 7.25 -0.64
CA THR A 110 5.05 7.75 0.51
C THR A 110 3.57 7.46 0.27
N LEU A 111 2.97 6.68 1.17
CA LEU A 111 1.54 6.40 1.11
C LEU A 111 0.78 7.55 1.77
N THR A 112 -0.27 8.01 1.13
CA THR A 112 -1.15 9.05 1.65
C THR A 112 -2.55 8.49 1.81
N PHE A 113 -3.07 8.56 3.03
CA PHE A 113 -4.42 8.12 3.38
C PHE A 113 -5.25 9.35 3.72
N ASN A 114 -6.31 9.59 2.95
CA ASN A 114 -7.23 10.70 3.21
C ASN A 114 -8.46 10.20 3.95
N PHE A 115 -8.88 10.95 4.96
CA PHE A 115 -10.01 10.60 5.83
C PHE A 115 -11.04 11.73 5.85
N ASP A 116 -12.30 11.36 5.98
CA ASP A 116 -13.37 12.33 6.19
C ASP A 116 -13.56 12.64 7.69
N ALA A 117 -14.51 13.52 8.00
CA ALA A 117 -14.77 13.94 9.38
C ALA A 117 -15.25 12.80 10.28
N ASN A 118 -15.73 11.70 9.69
CA ASN A 118 -16.20 10.51 10.42
C ASN A 118 -15.09 9.49 10.64
N GLY A 119 -13.87 9.76 10.19
CA GLY A 119 -12.76 8.85 10.30
C GLY A 119 -12.74 7.76 9.23
N LYS A 120 -13.53 7.89 8.17
CA LYS A 120 -13.54 6.95 7.06
C LYS A 120 -12.48 7.31 6.04
N CYS A 121 -11.68 6.34 5.60
CA CYS A 121 -10.71 6.53 4.55
C CYS A 121 -11.43 6.69 3.20
N THR A 122 -11.14 7.81 2.51
CA THR A 122 -11.79 8.14 1.24
C THR A 122 -10.88 7.89 0.04
N SER A 123 -9.58 7.96 0.21
CA SER A 123 -8.62 7.68 -0.87
C SER A 123 -7.27 7.25 -0.31
N ILE A 124 -6.56 6.48 -1.12
CA ILE A 124 -5.19 6.03 -0.83
C ILE A 124 -4.36 6.31 -2.08
N THR A 125 -3.25 7.03 -1.92
CA THR A 125 -2.34 7.35 -3.01
C THR A 125 -0.90 7.02 -2.63
N ALA A 126 -0.05 6.86 -3.64
CA ALA A 126 1.37 6.60 -3.46
C ALA A 126 2.19 7.49 -4.41
N ALA A 127 3.21 8.12 -3.87
CA ALA A 127 4.04 9.04 -4.66
C ALA A 127 5.53 8.94 -4.33
#